data_fc919fc1dfbb7ed1645e933dfc58a95a
#
_entry.id   fc919fc1dfbb7ed1645e933dfc58a95a
#
_cell.length_a   1.000
_cell.length_b   1.000
_cell.length_c   1.000
_cell.angle_alpha   90.00
_cell.angle_beta   90.00
_cell.angle_gamma   90.00
#
_symmetry.space_group_name_H-M   'P 1'
#
loop_
_entity.id
_entity.type
_entity.pdbx_description
1 polymer ?
#
loop_
_entity_poly.entity_id
_entity_poly.type
_entity_poly.pdbx_seq_one_letter_code
_entity_poly.pdbx_strand_id
1 'polypeptide(L)'
;GGHGPDDVIGAMSKNWVMANVMTASFSQKRLAEALRKEVGYSRDECPFSKFVCMNSGSESVTIGMRIADVNANAMTGPGGRYEGKPIKKIALKQAFHGRTQRPATISDSCKKKYISNLATFRDRESIIIVEPNNIEDLQSAFARAESEGFFIELLAMEPVQGEGSPGQDISREFYDEARRLTSEHGSMLLVDSIQAGFRGKGCLSIVDYPGFQTAEVPDLEAWSKALNAGQYPLSVLGLSEKAAELYVVGIYGNTMTTNPRALETAVEVLSKITPEMRSNILHRGEEFVEKLGKLRDEFPNDISLVQGSGLLLCAELDPERLPVVGFDCVEEWCRINGLGVIHGGQNALRFTPHFGITSDEIDLVIEVVRDCLIAFAEAEPIAAV
;
A
#
# COMPACT_ATOMS: atom_id res chain seq x y z
N GLY A 1 -0.84 -7.87 16.14
CA GLY A 1 -0.12 -7.66 17.33
C GLY A 1 -0.62 -6.60 18.31
N GLY A 2 -1.53 -5.67 17.97
CA GLY A 2 -1.95 -4.59 18.89
C GLY A 2 -0.85 -3.57 19.19
N HIS A 3 -1.02 -2.79 20.26
CA HIS A 3 -0.16 -1.65 20.60
C HIS A 3 1.11 -1.98 21.42
N GLY A 4 1.29 -3.18 21.88
CA GLY A 4 2.45 -3.59 22.67
C GLY A 4 2.79 -5.06 22.48
N PRO A 5 3.26 -5.47 21.29
CA PRO A 5 3.61 -6.86 21.05
C PRO A 5 4.93 -7.19 21.75
N ASP A 6 4.88 -7.61 23.01
CA ASP A 6 6.05 -7.85 23.88
C ASP A 6 7.12 -8.72 23.24
N ASP A 7 6.71 -9.76 22.51
CA ASP A 7 7.63 -10.65 21.81
C ASP A 7 8.42 -9.93 20.71
N VAL A 8 7.74 -9.08 19.94
CA VAL A 8 8.35 -8.28 18.87
C VAL A 8 9.27 -7.22 19.47
N ILE A 9 8.82 -6.56 20.56
CA ILE A 9 9.64 -5.59 21.32
C ILE A 9 10.86 -6.29 21.90
N GLY A 10 10.69 -7.51 22.43
CA GLY A 10 11.78 -8.34 22.95
C GLY A 10 12.87 -8.63 21.91
N ALA A 11 12.51 -8.77 20.64
CA ALA A 11 13.50 -8.95 19.58
C ALA A 11 14.43 -7.74 19.41
N MET A 12 13.96 -6.52 19.65
CA MET A 12 14.77 -5.29 19.55
C MET A 12 15.76 -5.14 20.71
N SER A 13 15.46 -5.71 21.87
CA SER A 13 16.31 -5.58 23.08
C SER A 13 17.49 -6.55 23.12
N LYS A 14 17.55 -7.53 22.22
CA LYS A 14 18.67 -8.47 22.11
C LYS A 14 19.96 -7.77 21.67
N ASN A 15 21.09 -8.36 22.03
CA ASN A 15 22.42 -7.82 21.67
C ASN A 15 22.80 -8.22 20.24
N TRP A 16 22.29 -7.47 19.26
CA TRP A 16 22.58 -7.67 17.85
C TRP A 16 23.86 -6.97 17.43
N VAL A 17 24.63 -7.62 16.53
CA VAL A 17 25.78 -7.00 15.89
C VAL A 17 25.30 -5.89 14.96
N MET A 18 25.69 -4.66 15.26
CA MET A 18 25.34 -3.50 14.42
C MET A 18 26.06 -3.58 13.07
N ALA A 19 25.29 -3.33 12.02
CA ALA A 19 25.77 -3.31 10.64
C ALA A 19 25.16 -2.10 9.91
N ASN A 20 25.73 -1.75 8.79
CA ASN A 20 25.21 -0.74 7.86
C ASN A 20 25.06 -1.33 6.45
N VAL A 21 24.59 -0.54 5.50
CA VAL A 21 24.35 -1.00 4.13
C VAL A 21 25.57 -1.61 3.45
N MET A 22 26.77 -1.27 3.86
CA MET A 22 28.04 -1.75 3.28
C MET A 22 28.57 -3.03 3.94
N THR A 23 27.93 -3.52 5.01
CA THR A 23 28.41 -4.66 5.80
C THR A 23 27.36 -5.76 5.83
N ALA A 24 27.68 -6.90 5.23
CA ALA A 24 26.81 -8.08 5.30
C ALA A 24 26.65 -8.54 6.77
N SER A 25 25.43 -8.91 7.15
CA SER A 25 25.11 -9.35 8.51
C SER A 25 24.25 -10.61 8.53
N PHE A 26 24.28 -11.34 9.64
CA PHE A 26 23.39 -12.48 9.85
C PHE A 26 21.92 -12.08 9.92
N SER A 27 21.62 -10.85 10.38
CA SER A 27 20.25 -10.34 10.37
C SER A 27 19.70 -10.16 8.96
N GLN A 28 20.51 -9.69 8.01
CA GLN A 28 20.13 -9.64 6.60
C GLN A 28 19.85 -11.03 6.03
N LYS A 29 20.70 -12.02 6.37
CA LYS A 29 20.50 -13.41 5.93
C LYS A 29 19.18 -13.97 6.48
N ARG A 30 18.93 -13.84 7.78
CA ARG A 30 17.68 -14.31 8.42
C ARG A 30 16.45 -13.65 7.84
N LEU A 31 16.48 -12.33 7.61
CA LEU A 31 15.35 -11.65 6.97
C LEU A 31 15.12 -12.14 5.54
N ALA A 32 16.17 -12.31 4.74
CA ALA A 32 16.05 -12.83 3.38
C ALA A 32 15.47 -14.25 3.36
N GLU A 33 15.87 -15.12 4.29
CA GLU A 33 15.33 -16.47 4.45
C GLU A 33 13.86 -16.44 4.88
N ALA A 34 13.50 -15.57 5.83
CA ALA A 34 12.12 -15.39 6.28
C ALA A 34 11.21 -14.85 5.17
N LEU A 35 11.69 -13.87 4.39
CA LEU A 35 10.96 -13.34 3.24
C LEU A 35 10.78 -14.39 2.14
N ARG A 36 11.81 -15.19 1.83
CA ARG A 36 11.69 -16.27 0.84
C ARG A 36 10.70 -17.36 1.26
N LYS A 37 10.53 -17.57 2.56
CA LYS A 37 9.53 -18.50 3.08
C LYS A 37 8.11 -17.90 3.05
N GLU A 38 8.00 -16.59 3.27
CA GLU A 38 6.72 -15.90 3.35
C GLU A 38 6.16 -15.56 1.97
N VAL A 39 6.98 -14.98 1.11
CA VAL A 39 6.55 -14.51 -0.21
C VAL A 39 6.61 -15.67 -1.22
N GLY A 40 5.48 -15.99 -1.82
CA GLY A 40 5.33 -17.14 -2.70
C GLY A 40 5.03 -18.44 -1.95
N TYR A 41 4.61 -18.38 -0.67
CA TYR A 41 4.26 -19.59 0.09
C TYR A 41 3.11 -20.40 -0.53
N SER A 42 2.29 -19.78 -1.36
CA SER A 42 1.22 -20.42 -2.13
C SER A 42 1.68 -20.94 -3.50
N ARG A 43 2.97 -20.82 -3.80
CA ARG A 43 3.65 -21.21 -5.02
C ARG A 43 4.76 -22.22 -4.70
N ASP A 44 5.42 -22.75 -5.73
CA ASP A 44 6.54 -23.69 -5.54
C ASP A 44 7.79 -23.00 -4.95
N GLU A 45 8.00 -21.69 -5.26
CA GLU A 45 9.14 -20.91 -4.79
C GLU A 45 8.86 -19.41 -4.71
N CYS A 46 9.72 -18.70 -3.99
CA CYS A 46 9.68 -17.24 -3.94
C CYS A 46 10.04 -16.64 -5.31
N PRO A 47 9.16 -15.80 -5.89
CA PRO A 47 9.39 -15.28 -7.25
C PRO A 47 10.34 -14.09 -7.30
N PHE A 48 10.81 -13.58 -6.16
CA PHE A 48 11.76 -12.45 -6.11
C PHE A 48 13.17 -12.94 -5.86
N SER A 49 14.08 -12.55 -6.74
CA SER A 49 15.48 -12.97 -6.67
C SER A 49 16.28 -12.23 -5.60
N LYS A 50 15.93 -10.95 -5.33
CA LYS A 50 16.63 -10.09 -4.36
C LYS A 50 15.65 -9.23 -3.54
N PHE A 51 16.14 -8.83 -2.36
CA PHE A 51 15.45 -7.91 -1.46
C PHE A 51 16.35 -6.74 -1.11
N VAL A 52 15.82 -5.51 -1.22
CA VAL A 52 16.51 -4.27 -0.85
C VAL A 52 15.83 -3.68 0.36
N CYS A 53 16.56 -3.53 1.47
CA CYS A 53 16.02 -2.97 2.72
C CYS A 53 16.18 -1.45 2.75
N MET A 54 15.13 -0.75 3.17
CA MET A 54 15.08 0.69 3.37
C MET A 54 14.40 1.01 4.71
N ASN A 55 14.34 2.29 5.09
CA ASN A 55 13.76 2.71 6.38
C ASN A 55 12.26 3.07 6.27
N SER A 56 11.78 3.40 5.08
CA SER A 56 10.38 3.78 4.87
C SER A 56 9.84 3.28 3.54
N GLY A 57 8.52 3.08 3.46
CA GLY A 57 7.85 2.70 2.21
C GLY A 57 8.13 3.67 1.06
N SER A 58 8.13 4.98 1.34
CA SER A 58 8.49 5.99 0.33
C SER A 58 9.90 5.81 -0.25
N GLU A 59 10.86 5.32 0.55
CA GLU A 59 12.20 5.01 0.07
C GLU A 59 12.21 3.75 -0.81
N SER A 60 11.49 2.69 -0.43
CA SER A 60 11.36 1.48 -1.27
C SER A 60 10.72 1.81 -2.63
N VAL A 61 9.64 2.58 -2.64
CA VAL A 61 9.03 3.04 -3.91
C VAL A 61 10.00 3.93 -4.69
N THR A 62 10.77 4.82 -4.02
CA THR A 62 11.81 5.62 -4.69
C THR A 62 12.84 4.76 -5.40
N ILE A 63 13.32 3.68 -4.77
CA ILE A 63 14.26 2.74 -5.40
C ILE A 63 13.59 2.01 -6.57
N GLY A 64 12.36 1.52 -6.39
CA GLY A 64 11.60 0.89 -7.47
C GLY A 64 11.50 1.79 -8.69
N MET A 65 11.14 3.06 -8.48
CA MET A 65 11.09 4.07 -9.54
C MET A 65 12.47 4.38 -10.15
N ARG A 66 13.58 4.29 -9.39
CA ARG A 66 14.92 4.47 -9.94
C ARG A 66 15.37 3.28 -10.80
N ILE A 67 14.99 2.06 -10.42
CA ILE A 67 15.23 0.88 -11.23
C ILE A 67 14.44 0.98 -12.54
N ALA A 68 13.18 1.44 -12.46
CA ALA A 68 12.38 1.70 -13.67
C ALA A 68 13.00 2.80 -14.55
N ASP A 69 13.63 3.82 -13.96
CA ASP A 69 14.34 4.89 -14.66
C ASP A 69 15.61 4.37 -15.36
N VAL A 70 16.33 3.42 -14.77
CA VAL A 70 17.45 2.73 -15.46
C VAL A 70 16.94 1.99 -16.70
N ASN A 71 15.81 1.29 -16.59
CA ASN A 71 15.16 0.68 -17.75
C ASN A 71 14.74 1.75 -18.79
N ALA A 72 14.11 2.85 -18.34
CA ALA A 72 13.69 3.92 -19.22
C ALA A 72 14.87 4.58 -19.95
N ASN A 73 16.01 4.74 -19.27
CA ASN A 73 17.23 5.24 -19.90
C ASN A 73 17.73 4.32 -21.02
N ALA A 74 17.66 3.00 -20.84
CA ALA A 74 18.01 2.04 -21.89
C ALA A 74 16.99 2.05 -23.04
N MET A 75 15.69 2.17 -22.72
CA MET A 75 14.61 2.15 -23.71
C MET A 75 14.54 3.42 -24.56
N THR A 76 14.88 4.59 -23.98
CA THR A 76 14.77 5.91 -24.65
C THR A 76 16.11 6.50 -25.08
N GLY A 77 17.22 5.91 -24.65
CA GLY A 77 18.57 6.29 -25.06
C GLY A 77 18.93 5.82 -26.48
N PRO A 78 20.16 6.14 -26.93
CA PRO A 78 20.62 5.77 -28.28
C PRO A 78 20.52 4.27 -28.55
N GLY A 79 19.83 3.89 -29.63
CA GLY A 79 19.58 2.50 -30.00
C GLY A 79 18.46 1.81 -29.26
N GLY A 80 17.81 2.50 -28.32
CA GLY A 80 16.63 1.99 -27.59
C GLY A 80 15.36 1.96 -28.44
N ARG A 81 14.43 1.07 -28.12
CA ARG A 81 13.15 0.92 -28.85
C ARG A 81 12.34 2.24 -28.94
N TYR A 82 12.45 3.10 -27.95
CA TYR A 82 11.76 4.38 -27.85
C TYR A 82 12.75 5.57 -27.86
N GLU A 83 13.85 5.45 -28.62
CA GLU A 83 14.88 6.48 -28.67
C GLU A 83 14.31 7.88 -28.86
N GLY A 84 14.72 8.80 -27.96
CA GLY A 84 14.32 10.21 -27.96
C GLY A 84 12.87 10.50 -27.57
N LYS A 85 12.08 9.50 -27.17
CA LYS A 85 10.69 9.70 -26.76
C LYS A 85 10.60 10.24 -25.33
N PRO A 86 9.62 11.13 -25.02
CA PRO A 86 9.36 11.58 -23.66
C PRO A 86 8.89 10.41 -22.77
N ILE A 87 9.17 10.52 -21.47
CA ILE A 87 8.89 9.47 -20.49
C ILE A 87 7.67 9.87 -19.65
N LYS A 88 6.70 8.98 -19.53
CA LYS A 88 5.53 9.12 -18.66
C LYS A 88 5.40 7.96 -17.68
N LYS A 89 4.52 8.10 -16.68
CA LYS A 89 4.22 7.10 -15.66
C LYS A 89 2.73 6.91 -15.56
N ILE A 90 2.29 5.71 -15.22
CA ILE A 90 0.89 5.43 -14.88
C ILE A 90 0.77 5.21 -13.37
N ALA A 91 -0.22 5.86 -12.76
CA ALA A 91 -0.67 5.60 -11.41
C ALA A 91 -2.19 5.44 -11.40
N LEU A 92 -2.71 4.73 -10.42
CA LEU A 92 -4.16 4.59 -10.28
C LEU A 92 -4.76 5.82 -9.60
N LYS A 93 -6.01 6.11 -9.92
CA LYS A 93 -6.77 7.17 -9.25
C LYS A 93 -6.85 6.89 -7.75
N GLN A 94 -6.72 7.94 -6.95
CA GLN A 94 -6.68 7.88 -5.48
C GLN A 94 -5.53 7.07 -4.88
N ALA A 95 -4.57 6.58 -5.66
CA ALA A 95 -3.41 5.87 -5.14
C ALA A 95 -2.55 6.74 -4.22
N PHE A 96 -1.87 6.07 -3.27
CA PHE A 96 -0.88 6.68 -2.38
C PHE A 96 0.39 5.85 -2.33
N HIS A 97 1.49 6.42 -2.81
CA HIS A 97 2.78 5.74 -2.92
C HIS A 97 3.91 6.36 -2.08
N GLY A 98 3.57 7.34 -1.26
CA GLY A 98 4.54 8.01 -0.38
C GLY A 98 4.71 9.50 -0.65
N ARG A 99 5.53 10.14 0.18
CA ARG A 99 5.69 11.62 0.25
C ARG A 99 7.07 12.12 -0.15
N THR A 100 8.03 11.24 -0.44
CA THR A 100 9.32 11.64 -1.05
C THR A 100 9.10 12.00 -2.51
N GLN A 101 9.99 12.79 -3.11
CA GLN A 101 9.71 13.50 -4.35
C GLN A 101 9.16 12.63 -5.49
N ARG A 102 9.80 11.50 -5.85
CA ARG A 102 9.32 10.64 -6.94
C ARG A 102 8.00 9.95 -6.60
N PRO A 103 7.84 9.24 -5.47
CA PRO A 103 6.57 8.66 -5.05
C PRO A 103 5.42 9.66 -4.94
N ALA A 104 5.71 10.87 -4.47
CA ALA A 104 4.70 11.94 -4.37
C ALA A 104 4.13 12.33 -5.75
N THR A 105 4.90 12.20 -6.84
CA THR A 105 4.40 12.50 -8.19
C THR A 105 3.30 11.54 -8.65
N ILE A 106 3.32 10.31 -8.17
CA ILE A 106 2.33 9.26 -8.50
C ILE A 106 1.32 9.01 -7.37
N SER A 107 1.35 9.79 -6.29
CA SER A 107 0.35 9.76 -5.21
C SER A 107 -0.83 10.66 -5.55
N ASP A 108 -1.81 10.13 -6.28
CA ASP A 108 -2.96 10.90 -6.78
C ASP A 108 -3.86 11.41 -5.64
N SER A 109 -4.01 10.67 -4.54
CA SER A 109 -4.78 11.08 -3.36
C SER A 109 -4.30 12.40 -2.74
N CYS A 110 -3.00 12.71 -2.86
CA CYS A 110 -2.39 13.95 -2.36
C CYS A 110 -2.24 15.05 -3.43
N LYS A 111 -2.61 14.78 -4.69
CA LYS A 111 -2.38 15.63 -5.85
C LYS A 111 -2.82 17.08 -5.66
N LYS A 112 -4.05 17.31 -5.19
CA LYS A 112 -4.59 18.67 -4.99
C LYS A 112 -3.72 19.47 -4.03
N LYS A 113 -3.34 18.85 -2.90
CA LYS A 113 -2.50 19.47 -1.86
C LYS A 113 -1.10 19.82 -2.35
N TYR A 114 -0.49 18.93 -3.15
CA TYR A 114 0.84 19.17 -3.72
C TYR A 114 0.83 20.28 -4.78
N ILE A 115 -0.13 20.27 -5.71
CA ILE A 115 -0.24 21.31 -6.76
C ILE A 115 -0.47 22.68 -6.14
N SER A 116 -1.30 22.77 -5.10
CA SER A 116 -1.62 24.05 -4.44
C SER A 116 -0.42 24.66 -3.69
N ASN A 117 0.48 23.81 -3.17
CA ASN A 117 1.50 24.29 -2.24
C ASN A 117 2.95 24.17 -2.76
N LEU A 118 3.20 23.29 -3.75
CA LEU A 118 4.57 22.99 -4.19
C LEU A 118 4.77 23.36 -5.67
N ALA A 119 5.64 24.33 -5.94
CA ALA A 119 5.92 24.80 -7.30
C ALA A 119 6.37 23.68 -8.26
N THR A 120 7.14 22.70 -7.77
CA THR A 120 7.67 21.59 -8.56
C THR A 120 6.63 20.52 -8.90
N PHE A 121 5.40 20.62 -8.38
CA PHE A 121 4.31 19.69 -8.65
C PHE A 121 3.24 20.25 -9.59
N ARG A 122 3.42 21.45 -10.13
CA ARG A 122 2.45 22.08 -11.06
C ARG A 122 2.37 21.37 -12.40
N ASP A 123 3.51 20.90 -12.90
CA ASP A 123 3.57 20.10 -14.14
C ASP A 123 3.22 18.63 -13.83
N ARG A 124 2.18 18.15 -14.52
CA ARG A 124 1.65 16.80 -14.40
C ARG A 124 1.56 16.06 -15.74
N GLU A 125 2.12 16.60 -16.79
CA GLU A 125 2.05 16.01 -18.15
C GLU A 125 2.73 14.63 -18.23
N SER A 126 3.69 14.38 -17.35
CA SER A 126 4.38 13.10 -17.22
C SER A 126 3.61 12.02 -16.47
N ILE A 127 2.42 12.31 -15.90
CA ILE A 127 1.65 11.37 -15.10
C ILE A 127 0.29 11.11 -15.76
N ILE A 128 0.01 9.84 -16.03
CA ILE A 128 -1.27 9.35 -16.52
C ILE A 128 -1.99 8.70 -15.34
N ILE A 129 -3.24 9.11 -15.10
CA ILE A 129 -4.08 8.50 -14.07
C ILE A 129 -5.07 7.58 -14.73
N VAL A 130 -5.17 6.35 -14.22
CA VAL A 130 -6.07 5.29 -14.69
C VAL A 130 -7.04 4.93 -13.56
N GLU A 131 -8.32 4.72 -13.89
CA GLU A 131 -9.31 4.24 -12.92
C GLU A 131 -8.99 2.79 -12.50
N PRO A 132 -8.97 2.47 -11.19
CA PRO A 132 -8.79 1.10 -10.74
C PRO A 132 -9.85 0.16 -11.32
N ASN A 133 -9.42 -1.03 -11.73
CA ASN A 133 -10.28 -2.07 -12.33
C ASN A 133 -10.98 -1.69 -13.66
N ASN A 134 -10.59 -0.57 -14.27
CA ASN A 134 -11.06 -0.19 -15.61
C ASN A 134 -10.02 -0.61 -16.67
N ILE A 135 -10.24 -1.78 -17.26
CA ILE A 135 -9.35 -2.37 -18.27
C ILE A 135 -9.30 -1.51 -19.54
N GLU A 136 -10.42 -0.93 -19.96
CA GLU A 136 -10.50 -0.08 -21.16
C GLU A 136 -9.67 1.21 -20.98
N ASP A 137 -9.73 1.83 -19.80
CA ASP A 137 -8.96 3.02 -19.47
C ASP A 137 -7.45 2.70 -19.47
N LEU A 138 -7.07 1.54 -18.90
CA LEU A 138 -5.70 1.06 -18.90
C LEU A 138 -5.18 0.80 -20.32
N GLN A 139 -5.92 0.09 -21.14
CA GLN A 139 -5.60 -0.16 -22.55
C GLN A 139 -5.47 1.14 -23.34
N SER A 140 -6.37 2.09 -23.12
CA SER A 140 -6.33 3.42 -23.73
C SER A 140 -5.03 4.17 -23.37
N ALA A 141 -4.57 4.09 -22.13
CA ALA A 141 -3.32 4.72 -21.71
C ALA A 141 -2.09 4.18 -22.47
N PHE A 142 -2.02 2.87 -22.71
CA PHE A 142 -0.94 2.26 -23.48
C PHE A 142 -1.09 2.51 -24.99
N ALA A 143 -2.31 2.50 -25.53
CA ALA A 143 -2.58 2.85 -26.93
C ALA A 143 -2.16 4.31 -27.25
N ARG A 144 -2.38 5.22 -26.29
CA ARG A 144 -1.89 6.59 -26.41
C ARG A 144 -0.37 6.69 -26.41
N ALA A 145 0.33 5.84 -25.66
CA ALA A 145 1.80 5.82 -25.71
C ALA A 145 2.33 5.54 -27.11
N GLU A 146 1.70 4.62 -27.84
CA GLU A 146 2.08 4.31 -29.21
C GLU A 146 1.67 5.44 -30.18
N SER A 147 0.46 5.97 -30.10
CA SER A 147 -0.06 6.98 -31.03
C SER A 147 0.52 8.38 -30.83
N GLU A 148 0.74 8.80 -29.57
CA GLU A 148 1.32 10.10 -29.21
C GLU A 148 2.85 10.07 -29.13
N GLY A 149 3.45 8.88 -29.11
CA GLY A 149 4.89 8.68 -29.18
C GLY A 149 5.63 9.00 -27.87
N PHE A 150 5.26 8.38 -26.76
CA PHE A 150 5.98 8.44 -25.50
C PHE A 150 6.24 7.04 -24.92
N PHE A 151 7.19 6.94 -24.00
CA PHE A 151 7.49 5.71 -23.26
C PHE A 151 6.85 5.75 -21.87
N ILE A 152 6.18 4.67 -21.48
CA ILE A 152 5.69 4.48 -20.13
C ILE A 152 6.79 3.80 -19.30
N GLU A 153 7.42 4.55 -18.40
CA GLU A 153 8.49 4.05 -17.53
C GLU A 153 7.97 2.95 -16.61
N LEU A 154 6.80 3.20 -16.00
CA LEU A 154 6.28 2.33 -14.96
C LEU A 154 4.76 2.51 -14.82
N LEU A 155 4.09 1.41 -14.46
CA LEU A 155 2.77 1.39 -13.88
C LEU A 155 2.91 1.05 -12.39
N ALA A 156 2.38 1.91 -11.51
CA ALA A 156 2.34 1.69 -10.07
C ALA A 156 0.90 1.43 -9.60
N MET A 157 0.71 0.42 -8.75
CA MET A 157 -0.59 0.11 -8.15
C MET A 157 -0.45 -0.38 -6.71
N GLU A 158 -1.45 -0.09 -5.88
CA GLU A 158 -1.66 -0.76 -4.60
C GLU A 158 -2.57 -1.97 -4.84
N PRO A 159 -2.28 -3.18 -4.33
CA PRO A 159 -3.17 -4.34 -4.53
C PRO A 159 -4.48 -4.20 -3.75
N VAL A 160 -4.46 -3.44 -2.66
CA VAL A 160 -5.62 -2.88 -1.96
C VAL A 160 -5.26 -1.45 -1.58
N GLN A 161 -6.03 -0.49 -2.02
CA GLN A 161 -5.77 0.91 -1.69
C GLN A 161 -5.93 1.17 -0.20
N GLY A 162 -4.97 1.90 0.35
CA GLY A 162 -4.92 2.13 1.80
C GLY A 162 -5.32 3.51 2.24
N GLU A 163 -5.23 4.52 1.40
CA GLU A 163 -5.45 5.93 1.79
C GLU A 163 -6.55 6.62 0.99
N GLY A 164 -6.44 6.69 -0.33
CA GLY A 164 -7.37 7.49 -1.13
C GLY A 164 -8.72 6.81 -1.39
N SER A 165 -8.76 5.47 -1.39
CA SER A 165 -9.98 4.65 -1.42
C SER A 165 -9.77 3.40 -0.58
N PRO A 166 -9.76 3.53 0.78
CA PRO A 166 -9.37 2.43 1.64
C PRO A 166 -10.23 1.19 1.45
N GLY A 167 -9.58 0.04 1.23
CA GLY A 167 -10.26 -1.23 1.03
C GLY A 167 -10.63 -1.57 -0.41
N GLN A 168 -10.43 -0.66 -1.38
CA GLN A 168 -10.61 -0.96 -2.79
C GLN A 168 -9.49 -1.87 -3.28
N ASP A 169 -9.82 -3.10 -3.64
CA ASP A 169 -8.86 -4.07 -4.17
C ASP A 169 -8.79 -4.06 -5.71
N ILE A 170 -7.68 -4.61 -6.23
CA ILE A 170 -7.46 -4.81 -7.65
C ILE A 170 -7.93 -6.20 -8.04
N SER A 171 -8.74 -6.28 -9.08
CA SER A 171 -9.19 -7.56 -9.64
C SER A 171 -8.04 -8.31 -10.31
N ARG A 172 -8.14 -9.64 -10.36
CA ARG A 172 -7.17 -10.47 -11.06
C ARG A 172 -7.10 -10.11 -12.55
N GLU A 173 -8.22 -9.85 -13.18
CA GLU A 173 -8.30 -9.51 -14.60
C GLU A 173 -7.58 -8.18 -14.91
N PHE A 174 -7.75 -7.17 -14.05
CA PHE A 174 -7.05 -5.89 -14.20
C PHE A 174 -5.54 -6.05 -14.00
N TYR A 175 -5.13 -6.84 -13.00
CA TYR A 175 -3.72 -7.14 -12.77
C TYR A 175 -3.09 -7.87 -13.97
N ASP A 176 -3.75 -8.91 -14.49
CA ASP A 176 -3.24 -9.67 -15.64
C ASP A 176 -3.07 -8.78 -16.87
N GLU A 177 -4.04 -7.91 -17.14
CA GLU A 177 -3.94 -6.96 -18.25
C GLU A 177 -2.83 -5.92 -18.02
N ALA A 178 -2.68 -5.42 -16.79
CA ALA A 178 -1.59 -4.51 -16.43
C ALA A 178 -0.22 -5.17 -16.63
N ARG A 179 -0.08 -6.45 -16.23
CA ARG A 179 1.15 -7.21 -16.43
C ARG A 179 1.45 -7.45 -17.91
N ARG A 180 0.44 -7.84 -18.69
CA ARG A 180 0.55 -8.05 -20.14
C ARG A 180 1.02 -6.78 -20.85
N LEU A 181 0.31 -5.66 -20.62
CA LEU A 181 0.62 -4.39 -21.26
C LEU A 181 2.00 -3.86 -20.88
N THR A 182 2.40 -3.94 -19.62
CA THR A 182 3.74 -3.52 -19.17
C THR A 182 4.82 -4.39 -19.78
N SER A 183 4.62 -5.71 -19.88
CA SER A 183 5.56 -6.62 -20.52
C SER A 183 5.75 -6.33 -22.01
N GLU A 184 4.66 -6.16 -22.76
CA GLU A 184 4.67 -5.88 -24.21
C GLU A 184 5.31 -4.52 -24.53
N HIS A 185 5.01 -3.50 -23.72
CA HIS A 185 5.56 -2.15 -23.89
C HIS A 185 7.03 -2.04 -23.43
N GLY A 186 7.49 -2.96 -22.59
CA GLY A 186 8.82 -2.92 -21.97
C GLY A 186 8.89 -2.01 -20.74
N SER A 187 7.74 -1.67 -20.18
CA SER A 187 7.57 -0.92 -18.91
C SER A 187 7.84 -1.81 -17.69
N MET A 188 7.95 -1.20 -16.53
CA MET A 188 8.02 -1.91 -15.24
C MET A 188 6.66 -1.89 -14.54
N LEU A 189 6.28 -3.01 -13.90
CA LEU A 189 5.14 -3.08 -13.00
C LEU A 189 5.63 -3.03 -11.55
N LEU A 190 5.22 -1.98 -10.82
CA LEU A 190 5.46 -1.81 -9.38
C LEU A 190 4.17 -2.04 -8.60
N VAL A 191 4.16 -3.02 -7.73
CA VAL A 191 3.10 -3.25 -6.76
C VAL A 191 3.51 -2.68 -5.40
N ASP A 192 2.69 -1.83 -4.84
CA ASP A 192 2.89 -1.19 -3.55
C ASP A 192 1.99 -1.86 -2.50
N SER A 193 2.52 -2.88 -1.85
CA SER A 193 1.86 -3.63 -0.77
C SER A 193 2.15 -3.06 0.63
N ILE A 194 2.61 -1.82 0.74
CA ILE A 194 3.01 -1.20 2.01
C ILE A 194 1.84 -1.12 2.99
N GLN A 195 0.66 -0.75 2.53
CA GLN A 195 -0.55 -0.70 3.37
C GLN A 195 -1.32 -2.02 3.36
N ALA A 196 -1.38 -2.68 2.23
CA ALA A 196 -2.13 -3.90 2.01
C ALA A 196 -1.48 -5.15 2.61
N GLY A 197 -0.16 -5.19 2.76
CA GLY A 197 0.59 -6.36 3.20
C GLY A 197 0.05 -6.98 4.49
N PHE A 198 -0.25 -8.27 4.48
CA PHE A 198 -1.03 -9.06 5.43
C PHE A 198 -2.47 -8.58 5.60
N ARG A 199 -2.66 -7.28 5.79
CA ARG A 199 -3.93 -6.66 6.14
C ARG A 199 -5.02 -6.88 5.09
N GLY A 200 -4.66 -6.78 3.81
CA GLY A 200 -5.62 -6.85 2.71
C GLY A 200 -6.19 -8.24 2.46
N LYS A 201 -5.36 -9.27 2.42
CA LYS A 201 -5.79 -10.65 2.09
C LYS A 201 -5.09 -11.71 2.97
N GLY A 202 -4.54 -11.35 4.13
CA GLY A 202 -3.80 -12.27 4.99
C GLY A 202 -2.41 -12.66 4.45
N CYS A 203 -1.97 -12.08 3.34
CA CYS A 203 -0.72 -12.36 2.66
C CYS A 203 0.15 -11.10 2.58
N LEU A 204 1.47 -11.25 2.65
CA LEU A 204 2.38 -10.11 2.50
C LEU A 204 2.40 -9.59 1.07
N SER A 205 2.44 -10.49 0.10
CA SER A 205 2.60 -10.22 -1.33
C SER A 205 1.33 -10.50 -2.12
N ILE A 206 1.11 -9.71 -3.18
CA ILE A 206 0.02 -9.94 -4.15
C ILE A 206 0.10 -11.31 -4.80
N VAL A 207 1.30 -11.88 -4.96
CA VAL A 207 1.51 -13.17 -5.62
C VAL A 207 0.86 -14.34 -4.85
N ASP A 208 0.56 -14.13 -3.57
CA ASP A 208 -0.08 -15.11 -2.68
C ASP A 208 -1.57 -14.82 -2.43
N TYR A 209 -2.12 -13.78 -3.05
CA TYR A 209 -3.55 -13.46 -2.91
C TYR A 209 -4.41 -14.60 -3.48
N PRO A 210 -5.56 -14.90 -2.86
CA PRO A 210 -6.50 -15.88 -3.40
C PRO A 210 -6.82 -15.60 -4.87
N GLY A 211 -6.55 -16.58 -5.74
CA GLY A 211 -6.72 -16.45 -7.18
C GLY A 211 -5.51 -15.90 -7.95
N PHE A 212 -4.44 -15.45 -7.26
CA PHE A 212 -3.23 -14.88 -7.91
C PHE A 212 -2.04 -15.85 -7.98
N GLN A 213 -2.18 -17.08 -7.49
CA GLN A 213 -1.08 -18.07 -7.42
C GLN A 213 -0.44 -18.38 -8.79
N THR A 214 -1.21 -18.21 -9.86
CA THR A 214 -0.75 -18.42 -11.25
C THR A 214 -0.49 -17.13 -12.01
N ALA A 215 -0.67 -15.96 -11.38
CA ALA A 215 -0.42 -14.68 -12.02
C ALA A 215 1.08 -14.51 -12.34
N GLU A 216 1.40 -13.87 -13.44
CA GLU A 216 2.78 -13.43 -13.71
C GLU A 216 3.21 -12.43 -12.63
N VAL A 217 4.43 -12.58 -12.11
CA VAL A 217 4.92 -11.76 -11.00
C VAL A 217 5.17 -10.31 -11.44
N PRO A 218 5.00 -9.31 -10.54
CA PRO A 218 5.39 -7.95 -10.85
C PRO A 218 6.92 -7.84 -10.92
N ASP A 219 7.42 -6.81 -11.60
CA ASP A 219 8.87 -6.56 -11.62
C ASP A 219 9.39 -6.15 -10.24
N LEU A 220 8.56 -5.40 -9.49
CA LEU A 220 8.90 -4.77 -8.22
C LEU A 220 7.71 -4.86 -7.27
N GLU A 221 7.96 -5.24 -6.01
CA GLU A 221 6.94 -5.15 -4.96
C GLU A 221 7.52 -4.59 -3.66
N ALA A 222 6.84 -3.60 -3.06
CA ALA A 222 7.29 -2.91 -1.86
C ALA A 222 6.44 -3.29 -0.63
N TRP A 223 7.10 -3.59 0.49
CA TRP A 223 6.47 -3.93 1.79
C TRP A 223 7.01 -3.06 2.91
N SER A 224 6.17 -2.72 3.89
CA SER A 224 6.52 -1.97 5.11
C SER A 224 5.42 -2.14 6.17
N LYS A 225 5.22 -1.16 7.03
CA LYS A 225 4.11 -1.10 8.03
C LYS A 225 3.91 -2.40 8.81
N ALA A 226 2.98 -3.27 8.39
CA ALA A 226 2.70 -4.53 9.06
C ALA A 226 3.91 -5.45 9.16
N LEU A 227 4.85 -5.37 8.22
CA LEU A 227 6.08 -6.17 8.20
C LEU A 227 6.92 -6.06 9.48
N ASN A 228 6.87 -4.91 10.16
CA ASN A 228 7.58 -4.69 11.42
C ASN A 228 6.64 -4.37 12.59
N ALA A 229 5.35 -4.64 12.44
CA ALA A 229 4.31 -4.33 13.43
C ALA A 229 4.30 -2.86 13.90
N GLY A 230 4.85 -1.93 13.12
CA GLY A 230 4.97 -0.52 13.46
C GLY A 230 6.02 -0.20 14.54
N GLN A 231 6.87 -1.16 14.90
CA GLN A 231 7.81 -1.00 16.03
C GLN A 231 9.13 -0.35 15.64
N TYR A 232 9.60 -0.56 14.41
CA TYR A 232 10.87 0.01 13.96
C TYR A 232 10.82 0.40 12.47
N PRO A 233 11.45 1.52 12.07
CA PRO A 233 11.49 1.91 10.65
C PRO A 233 12.11 0.82 9.78
N LEU A 234 11.32 0.29 8.86
CA LEU A 234 11.74 -0.70 7.88
C LEU A 234 10.79 -0.71 6.68
N SER A 235 11.36 -0.83 5.51
CA SER A 235 10.66 -1.29 4.31
C SER A 235 11.57 -2.22 3.51
N VAL A 236 10.98 -3.03 2.66
CA VAL A 236 11.70 -3.94 1.78
C VAL A 236 11.12 -3.81 0.37
N LEU A 237 11.98 -3.79 -0.63
CA LEU A 237 11.63 -3.91 -2.04
C LEU A 237 12.07 -5.27 -2.55
N GLY A 238 11.12 -6.09 -3.00
CA GLY A 238 11.37 -7.32 -3.73
C GLY A 238 11.61 -7.02 -5.20
N LEU A 239 12.65 -7.64 -5.77
CA LEU A 239 13.05 -7.49 -7.16
C LEU A 239 12.89 -8.83 -7.89
N SER A 240 12.14 -8.84 -9.01
CA SER A 240 12.19 -9.94 -9.96
C SER A 240 13.63 -10.11 -10.51
N GLU A 241 13.92 -11.19 -11.21
CA GLU A 241 15.22 -11.39 -11.84
C GLU A 241 15.58 -10.22 -12.77
N LYS A 242 14.66 -9.84 -13.66
CA LYS A 242 14.78 -8.68 -14.56
C LYS A 242 15.08 -7.38 -13.81
N ALA A 243 14.33 -7.09 -12.75
CA ALA A 243 14.54 -5.87 -11.97
C ALA A 243 15.88 -5.88 -11.20
N ALA A 244 16.31 -7.06 -10.76
CA ALA A 244 17.59 -7.23 -10.07
C ALA A 244 18.80 -7.01 -10.99
N GLU A 245 18.70 -7.34 -12.28
CA GLU A 245 19.72 -7.05 -13.28
C GLU A 245 19.84 -5.55 -13.59
N LEU A 246 18.74 -4.82 -13.47
CA LEU A 246 18.70 -3.36 -13.67
C LEU A 246 19.18 -2.56 -12.46
N TYR A 247 19.39 -3.21 -11.31
CA TYR A 247 19.85 -2.52 -10.11
C TYR A 247 21.33 -2.13 -10.23
N VAL A 248 21.58 -0.84 -10.21
CA VAL A 248 22.94 -0.26 -10.27
C VAL A 248 23.37 0.16 -8.86
N VAL A 249 24.52 -0.36 -8.40
CA VAL A 249 25.09 0.01 -7.10
C VAL A 249 25.39 1.51 -7.07
N GLY A 250 24.91 2.21 -6.01
CA GLY A 250 25.16 3.63 -5.80
C GLY A 250 24.11 4.58 -6.40
N ILE A 251 23.10 4.10 -7.15
CA ILE A 251 22.02 4.97 -7.64
C ILE A 251 21.08 5.43 -6.50
N TYR A 252 21.03 4.70 -5.40
CA TYR A 252 20.41 5.08 -4.15
C TYR A 252 21.07 4.35 -2.98
N GLY A 253 21.15 5.03 -1.84
CA GLY A 253 21.68 4.44 -0.62
C GLY A 253 21.32 5.28 0.59
N ASN A 254 21.19 4.57 1.73
CA ASN A 254 21.02 5.15 3.05
C ASN A 254 21.78 4.29 4.03
N THR A 255 22.75 4.85 4.73
CA THR A 255 23.69 4.13 5.59
C THR A 255 23.03 3.23 6.64
N MET A 256 21.83 3.63 7.13
CA MET A 256 21.15 2.94 8.24
C MET A 256 20.09 1.93 7.81
N THR A 257 19.99 1.56 6.54
CA THR A 257 18.91 0.72 6.00
C THR A 257 18.96 -0.75 6.40
N THR A 258 20.06 -1.22 6.98
CA THR A 258 20.24 -2.61 7.42
C THR A 258 20.43 -2.72 8.93
N ASN A 259 19.80 -1.81 9.69
CA ASN A 259 19.82 -1.88 11.15
C ASN A 259 19.29 -3.24 11.62
N PRO A 260 20.10 -4.04 12.36
CA PRO A 260 19.72 -5.39 12.76
C PRO A 260 18.45 -5.42 13.63
N ARG A 261 18.19 -4.40 14.44
CA ARG A 261 16.94 -4.34 15.22
C ARG A 261 15.70 -4.28 14.36
N ALA A 262 15.76 -3.51 13.28
CA ALA A 262 14.66 -3.44 12.30
C ALA A 262 14.47 -4.79 11.60
N LEU A 263 15.56 -5.40 11.14
CA LEU A 263 15.52 -6.67 10.42
C LEU A 263 15.02 -7.82 11.28
N GLU A 264 15.53 -7.94 12.52
CA GLU A 264 15.11 -8.99 13.47
C GLU A 264 13.67 -8.79 13.96
N THR A 265 13.21 -7.55 14.07
CA THR A 265 11.79 -7.26 14.33
C THR A 265 10.91 -7.84 13.23
N ALA A 266 11.29 -7.66 11.97
CA ALA A 266 10.53 -8.22 10.85
C ALA A 266 10.59 -9.76 10.83
N VAL A 267 11.74 -10.36 11.13
CA VAL A 267 11.88 -11.82 11.26
C VAL A 267 10.92 -12.36 12.32
N GLU A 268 10.84 -11.70 13.47
CA GLU A 268 9.91 -12.09 14.55
C GLU A 268 8.44 -11.95 14.11
N VAL A 269 8.08 -10.84 13.46
CA VAL A 269 6.72 -10.66 12.92
C VAL A 269 6.36 -11.76 11.93
N LEU A 270 7.25 -12.04 10.96
CA LEU A 270 7.02 -13.08 9.95
C LEU A 270 6.84 -14.46 10.58
N SER A 271 7.55 -14.76 11.67
CA SER A 271 7.43 -16.04 12.39
C SER A 271 6.07 -16.24 13.05
N LYS A 272 5.30 -15.17 13.27
CA LYS A 272 3.99 -15.19 13.94
C LYS A 272 2.80 -15.19 12.98
N ILE A 273 3.03 -15.09 11.68
CA ILE A 273 1.96 -15.16 10.70
C ILE A 273 1.60 -16.63 10.44
N THR A 274 0.58 -17.10 11.15
CA THR A 274 0.07 -18.47 11.05
C THR A 274 -1.11 -18.57 10.09
N PRO A 275 -1.48 -19.79 9.62
CA PRO A 275 -2.69 -19.99 8.82
C PRO A 275 -3.96 -19.50 9.54
N GLU A 276 -4.05 -19.67 10.86
CA GLU A 276 -5.17 -19.21 11.68
C GLU A 276 -5.28 -17.69 11.68
N MET A 277 -4.13 -16.98 11.80
CA MET A 277 -4.10 -15.52 11.73
C MET A 277 -4.53 -15.02 10.34
N ARG A 278 -4.06 -15.66 9.25
CA ARG A 278 -4.49 -15.34 7.89
C ARG A 278 -6.00 -15.53 7.72
N SER A 279 -6.53 -16.66 8.21
CA SER A 279 -7.96 -16.95 8.21
C SER A 279 -8.75 -15.91 9.01
N ASN A 280 -8.26 -15.52 10.20
CA ASN A 280 -8.91 -14.49 11.02
C ASN A 280 -8.98 -13.14 10.28
N ILE A 281 -7.90 -12.71 9.61
CA ILE A 281 -7.88 -11.47 8.82
C ILE A 281 -9.00 -11.47 7.77
N LEU A 282 -9.18 -12.58 7.05
CA LEU A 282 -10.22 -12.69 6.02
C LEU A 282 -11.62 -12.70 6.62
N HIS A 283 -11.90 -13.62 7.55
CA HIS A 283 -13.24 -13.78 8.13
C HIS A 283 -13.69 -12.55 8.92
N ARG A 284 -12.79 -11.95 9.73
CA ARG A 284 -13.13 -10.73 10.49
C ARG A 284 -13.30 -9.53 9.57
N GLY A 285 -12.56 -9.48 8.46
CA GLY A 285 -12.75 -8.46 7.44
C GLY A 285 -14.13 -8.53 6.79
N GLU A 286 -14.55 -9.72 6.36
CA GLU A 286 -15.89 -9.95 5.80
C GLU A 286 -17.00 -9.61 6.79
N GLU A 287 -16.88 -10.08 8.03
CA GLU A 287 -17.82 -9.77 9.11
C GLU A 287 -17.93 -8.27 9.38
N PHE A 288 -16.79 -7.58 9.40
CA PHE A 288 -16.75 -6.14 9.67
C PHE A 288 -17.43 -5.35 8.54
N VAL A 289 -17.16 -5.67 7.28
CA VAL A 289 -17.82 -5.06 6.12
C VAL A 289 -19.34 -5.32 6.16
N GLU A 290 -19.77 -6.56 6.50
CA GLU A 290 -21.18 -6.88 6.65
C GLU A 290 -21.87 -6.03 7.73
N LYS A 291 -21.24 -5.92 8.91
CA LYS A 291 -21.79 -5.14 10.03
C LYS A 291 -21.84 -3.64 9.73
N LEU A 292 -20.80 -3.09 9.08
CA LEU A 292 -20.83 -1.70 8.60
C LEU A 292 -21.87 -1.50 7.49
N GLY A 293 -22.09 -2.50 6.64
CA GLY A 293 -23.14 -2.48 5.63
C GLY A 293 -24.54 -2.40 6.25
N LYS A 294 -24.80 -3.14 7.33
CA LYS A 294 -26.05 -3.04 8.10
C LYS A 294 -26.20 -1.65 8.72
N LEU A 295 -25.12 -1.10 9.25
CA LEU A 295 -25.13 0.25 9.80
C LEU A 295 -25.42 1.31 8.73
N ARG A 296 -24.86 1.17 7.51
CA ARG A 296 -25.24 2.02 6.37
C ARG A 296 -26.73 1.94 6.06
N ASP A 297 -27.31 0.75 6.11
CA ASP A 297 -28.72 0.56 5.81
C ASP A 297 -29.63 1.17 6.92
N GLU A 298 -29.14 1.29 8.16
CA GLU A 298 -29.77 2.04 9.24
C GLU A 298 -29.64 3.56 9.05
N PHE A 299 -28.50 4.04 8.49
CA PHE A 299 -28.16 5.45 8.31
C PHE A 299 -27.86 5.79 6.83
N PRO A 300 -28.81 5.61 5.92
CA PRO A 300 -28.55 5.70 4.46
C PRO A 300 -28.21 7.11 3.97
N ASN A 301 -28.51 8.15 4.75
CA ASN A 301 -28.16 9.54 4.44
C ASN A 301 -26.78 9.94 4.98
N ASP A 302 -26.20 9.14 5.84
CA ASP A 302 -24.96 9.44 6.57
C ASP A 302 -23.78 8.63 6.06
N ILE A 303 -24.01 7.39 5.65
CA ILE A 303 -22.97 6.49 5.10
C ILE A 303 -23.24 6.25 3.61
N SER A 304 -22.39 6.79 2.77
CA SER A 304 -22.51 6.68 1.31
C SER A 304 -21.89 5.39 0.76
N LEU A 305 -20.81 4.92 1.35
CA LEU A 305 -20.06 3.75 0.90
C LEU A 305 -19.50 2.95 2.10
N VAL A 306 -19.58 1.63 1.99
CA VAL A 306 -18.82 0.70 2.82
C VAL A 306 -18.06 -0.23 1.90
N GLN A 307 -16.75 -0.33 2.08
CA GLN A 307 -15.92 -1.25 1.34
C GLN A 307 -14.74 -1.75 2.17
N GLY A 308 -14.17 -2.89 1.80
CA GLY A 308 -13.03 -3.44 2.50
C GLY A 308 -12.47 -4.71 1.88
N SER A 309 -11.21 -4.96 2.16
CA SER A 309 -10.50 -6.17 1.81
C SER A 309 -9.69 -6.61 3.02
N GLY A 310 -10.04 -7.76 3.61
CA GLY A 310 -9.51 -8.17 4.91
C GLY A 310 -9.75 -7.10 5.98
N LEU A 311 -8.71 -6.79 6.75
CA LEU A 311 -8.73 -5.77 7.81
C LEU A 311 -8.22 -4.39 7.33
N LEU A 312 -8.48 -4.06 6.09
CA LEU A 312 -8.31 -2.73 5.52
C LEU A 312 -9.66 -2.32 4.90
N LEU A 313 -10.42 -1.50 5.61
CA LEU A 313 -11.80 -1.18 5.25
C LEU A 313 -12.17 0.25 5.65
N CYS A 314 -13.26 0.75 5.09
CA CYS A 314 -13.77 2.07 5.41
C CYS A 314 -15.29 2.17 5.33
N ALA A 315 -15.80 3.20 6.00
CA ALA A 315 -17.13 3.76 5.82
C ALA A 315 -16.99 5.23 5.40
N GLU A 316 -17.44 5.58 4.19
CA GLU A 316 -17.46 6.95 3.71
C GLU A 316 -18.73 7.66 4.18
N LEU A 317 -18.55 8.82 4.81
CA LEU A 317 -19.60 9.59 5.42
C LEU A 317 -19.95 10.83 4.60
N ASP A 318 -21.17 11.33 4.75
CA ASP A 318 -21.57 12.59 4.16
C ASP A 318 -20.73 13.75 4.73
N PRO A 319 -19.96 14.48 3.92
CA PRO A 319 -19.03 15.49 4.43
C PRO A 319 -19.71 16.77 4.96
N GLU A 320 -20.97 17.03 4.57
CA GLU A 320 -21.71 18.21 5.05
C GLU A 320 -22.31 17.97 6.43
N ARG A 321 -22.71 16.73 6.71
CA ARG A 321 -23.34 16.34 7.96
C ARG A 321 -22.35 15.79 8.98
N LEU A 322 -21.33 15.05 8.51
CA LEU A 322 -20.44 14.23 9.30
C LEU A 322 -18.98 14.46 8.86
N PRO A 323 -18.41 15.64 9.02
CA PRO A 323 -17.00 15.87 8.67
C PRO A 323 -16.11 14.96 9.51
N VAL A 324 -15.30 14.12 8.82
CA VAL A 324 -14.40 13.17 9.50
C VAL A 324 -13.18 13.88 10.08
N VAL A 325 -12.72 14.94 9.44
CA VAL A 325 -11.49 15.68 9.81
C VAL A 325 -11.84 17.14 10.09
N GLY A 326 -11.27 17.71 11.15
CA GLY A 326 -11.47 19.09 11.55
C GLY A 326 -11.58 19.26 13.06
N PHE A 327 -12.22 20.33 13.50
CA PHE A 327 -12.65 20.53 14.89
C PHE A 327 -14.05 19.96 15.08
N ASP A 328 -14.30 19.39 16.24
CA ASP A 328 -15.59 18.78 16.59
C ASP A 328 -16.06 17.73 15.54
N CYS A 329 -15.09 16.99 14.97
CA CYS A 329 -15.30 16.04 13.88
C CYS A 329 -15.54 14.61 14.37
N VAL A 330 -15.98 13.76 13.45
CA VAL A 330 -16.30 12.35 13.73
C VAL A 330 -15.07 11.59 14.26
N GLU A 331 -13.88 11.81 13.70
CA GLU A 331 -12.65 11.17 14.17
C GLU A 331 -12.31 11.55 15.62
N GLU A 332 -12.50 12.80 15.99
CA GLU A 332 -12.28 13.29 17.35
C GLU A 332 -13.31 12.72 18.31
N TRP A 333 -14.58 12.74 17.94
CA TRP A 333 -15.66 12.16 18.74
C TRP A 333 -15.42 10.67 19.03
N CYS A 334 -15.10 9.89 18.00
CA CYS A 334 -14.78 8.47 18.15
C CYS A 334 -13.62 8.25 19.11
N ARG A 335 -12.56 9.05 19.01
CA ARG A 335 -11.38 8.96 19.88
C ARG A 335 -11.69 9.26 21.32
N ILE A 336 -12.51 10.28 21.60
CA ILE A 336 -12.97 10.63 22.96
C ILE A 336 -13.82 9.51 23.55
N ASN A 337 -14.58 8.80 22.72
CA ASN A 337 -15.44 7.69 23.14
C ASN A 337 -14.76 6.32 23.03
N GLY A 338 -13.41 6.27 22.99
CA GLY A 338 -12.62 5.05 23.14
C GLY A 338 -12.31 4.31 21.84
N LEU A 339 -12.70 4.84 20.67
CA LEU A 339 -12.41 4.25 19.38
C LEU A 339 -11.28 5.01 18.68
N GLY A 340 -10.09 4.40 18.60
CA GLY A 340 -8.98 4.88 17.80
C GLY A 340 -9.19 4.57 16.31
N VAL A 341 -9.82 5.48 15.59
CA VAL A 341 -10.03 5.41 14.12
C VAL A 341 -9.30 6.56 13.44
N ILE A 342 -8.98 6.42 12.18
CA ILE A 342 -8.33 7.46 11.37
C ILE A 342 -9.10 7.72 10.09
N HIS A 343 -8.89 8.90 9.51
CA HIS A 343 -9.50 9.26 8.23
C HIS A 343 -8.83 8.57 7.03
N GLY A 344 -9.55 8.50 5.93
CA GLY A 344 -9.10 8.10 4.61
C GLY A 344 -10.11 8.54 3.55
N GLY A 345 -9.83 8.23 2.27
CA GLY A 345 -10.74 8.61 1.19
C GLY A 345 -10.97 10.12 1.11
N GLN A 346 -12.14 10.50 0.66
CA GLN A 346 -12.55 11.91 0.64
C GLN A 346 -13.04 12.36 2.02
N ASN A 347 -13.88 11.56 2.66
CA ASN A 347 -14.44 11.79 3.99
C ASN A 347 -14.82 10.46 4.65
N ALA A 348 -13.87 9.55 4.83
CA ALA A 348 -14.15 8.21 5.33
C ALA A 348 -13.47 7.93 6.69
N LEU A 349 -14.16 7.19 7.55
CA LEU A 349 -13.56 6.47 8.65
C LEU A 349 -12.83 5.25 8.09
N ARG A 350 -11.53 5.15 8.34
CA ARG A 350 -10.69 4.03 7.91
C ARG A 350 -10.34 3.14 9.10
N PHE A 351 -10.68 1.87 8.99
CA PHE A 351 -10.45 0.88 10.02
C PHE A 351 -9.28 -0.03 9.64
N THR A 352 -8.32 -0.13 10.55
CA THR A 352 -7.12 -0.96 10.40
C THR A 352 -6.80 -1.66 11.72
N PRO A 353 -7.71 -2.50 12.24
CA PRO A 353 -7.55 -3.14 13.55
C PRO A 353 -6.36 -4.11 13.57
N HIS A 354 -6.00 -4.60 14.75
CA HIS A 354 -4.99 -5.65 14.88
C HIS A 354 -5.48 -6.98 14.27
N PHE A 355 -4.55 -7.84 13.87
CA PHE A 355 -4.88 -9.06 13.11
C PHE A 355 -5.62 -10.14 13.90
N GLY A 356 -5.57 -10.07 15.23
CA GLY A 356 -6.31 -10.97 16.11
C GLY A 356 -7.64 -10.38 16.60
N ILE A 357 -8.21 -9.37 15.94
CA ILE A 357 -9.49 -8.79 16.32
C ILE A 357 -10.58 -9.86 16.41
N THR A 358 -11.43 -9.78 17.44
CA THR A 358 -12.54 -10.70 17.70
C THR A 358 -13.87 -10.13 17.19
N SER A 359 -14.90 -10.99 17.13
CA SER A 359 -16.26 -10.56 16.79
C SER A 359 -16.81 -9.54 17.79
N ASP A 360 -16.58 -9.77 19.10
CA ASP A 360 -17.03 -8.89 20.16
C ASP A 360 -16.37 -7.49 20.06
N GLU A 361 -15.08 -7.43 19.70
CA GLU A 361 -14.40 -6.16 19.48
C GLU A 361 -14.94 -5.43 18.25
N ILE A 362 -15.31 -6.15 17.18
CA ILE A 362 -16.00 -5.56 16.03
C ILE A 362 -17.36 -4.99 16.45
N ASP A 363 -18.14 -5.71 17.26
CA ASP A 363 -19.43 -5.24 17.76
C ASP A 363 -19.27 -3.93 18.55
N LEU A 364 -18.28 -3.83 19.44
CA LEU A 364 -17.96 -2.59 20.14
C LEU A 364 -17.63 -1.43 19.18
N VAL A 365 -16.87 -1.69 18.13
CA VAL A 365 -16.58 -0.66 17.11
C VAL A 365 -17.86 -0.18 16.44
N ILE A 366 -18.74 -1.11 16.03
CA ILE A 366 -20.02 -0.78 15.39
C ILE A 366 -20.93 0.03 16.34
N GLU A 367 -20.98 -0.32 17.63
CA GLU A 367 -21.74 0.44 18.65
C GLU A 367 -21.23 1.88 18.76
N VAL A 368 -19.91 2.08 18.90
CA VAL A 368 -19.33 3.43 19.00
C VAL A 368 -19.60 4.26 17.74
N VAL A 369 -19.49 3.65 16.54
CA VAL A 369 -19.80 4.36 15.29
C VAL A 369 -21.29 4.71 15.22
N ARG A 370 -22.19 3.80 15.61
CA ARG A 370 -23.64 4.07 15.68
C ARG A 370 -23.95 5.24 16.61
N ASP A 371 -23.38 5.22 17.83
CA ASP A 371 -23.57 6.29 18.80
C ASP A 371 -23.06 7.64 18.29
N CYS A 372 -21.95 7.62 17.54
CA CYS A 372 -21.44 8.80 16.89
C CYS A 372 -22.44 9.37 15.87
N LEU A 373 -23.00 8.53 15.00
CA LEU A 373 -23.98 8.94 13.99
C LEU A 373 -25.25 9.53 14.65
N ILE A 374 -25.72 8.93 15.73
CA ILE A 374 -26.87 9.44 16.52
C ILE A 374 -26.53 10.80 17.14
N ALA A 375 -25.36 10.94 17.76
CA ALA A 375 -24.96 12.17 18.42
C ALA A 375 -24.85 13.35 17.43
N PHE A 376 -24.34 13.10 16.21
CA PHE A 376 -24.27 14.12 15.16
C PHE A 376 -25.62 14.42 14.52
N ALA A 377 -26.55 13.45 14.47
CA ALA A 377 -27.91 13.67 13.99
C ALA A 377 -28.75 14.52 14.94
N GLU A 378 -28.48 14.44 16.25
CA GLU A 378 -29.17 15.20 17.31
C GLU A 378 -28.56 16.60 17.53
N ALA A 379 -27.29 16.81 17.10
CA ALA A 379 -26.65 18.12 17.17
C ALA A 379 -27.35 19.11 16.21
N GLU A 380 -27.72 20.29 16.69
CA GLU A 380 -28.20 21.37 15.82
C GLU A 380 -27.10 21.71 14.77
N PRO A 381 -27.45 22.02 13.51
CA PRO A 381 -26.46 22.40 12.50
C PRO A 381 -25.62 23.55 13.03
N ILE A 382 -24.30 23.33 13.10
CA ILE A 382 -23.37 24.40 13.49
C ILE A 382 -23.53 25.51 12.45
N ALA A 383 -24.06 26.65 12.87
CA ALA A 383 -24.22 27.82 12.00
C ALA A 383 -22.85 28.16 11.44
N ALA A 384 -22.72 28.12 10.12
CA ALA A 384 -21.48 28.48 9.41
C ALA A 384 -21.06 29.91 9.82
N VAL A 385 -19.91 30.03 10.48
CA VAL A 385 -19.25 31.28 10.84
C VAL A 385 -18.35 31.74 9.72
#